data_74de5e4c7ba8e20b109dbb1a4a748925
#
_entry.id   74de5e4c7ba8e20b109dbb1a4a748925
#
_cell.length_a   1.000
_cell.length_b   1.000
_cell.length_c   1.000
_cell.angle_alpha   90.00
_cell.angle_beta   90.00
_cell.angle_gamma   90.00
#
_symmetry.space_group_name_H-M   'P 1'
#
loop_
_entity.id
_entity.type
_entity.pdbx_description
1 polymer ?
#
loop_
_entity_poly.entity_id
_entity_poly.type
_entity_poly.pdbx_seq_one_letter_code
_entity_poly.pdbx_strand_id
1 'polypeptide(L)'
;ENEGKFHPLIKAVIVDDESTEIEKRIESSENTVITAVILVMIIVIAALGIRSGLIVGLSIPTTYLFSILILDSMGMTYNLMTVFGLILAVGLLVDGPIVITEYARAEQERGIRRRDSYINSSYNMFWPIIASALTTIAAFFPLLFWPDTLGQWLRVIPLTVIVVLSTSLVVTLIFLPAVGSMIERKTAQMKEENKRRDNKLIEIYENTLAQAIQRPVLVLFLTLLTFTSVILLYSKFNSGVIFFPNDKATTARVEVMARGNLSPNETGDYIKAVSYTHLTLPTRAQ
;
A
#
# COMPACT_ATOMS: atom_id res chain seq x y z
N GLU A 1 22.02 -3.90 27.94
CA GLU A 1 23.08 -2.84 27.96
C GLU A 1 22.98 -1.86 29.17
N ASN A 2 22.20 -2.15 30.19
CA ASN A 2 22.03 -1.29 31.37
C ASN A 2 22.59 -1.87 32.68
N GLU A 3 23.42 -2.88 32.63
CA GLU A 3 23.98 -3.57 33.82
C GLU A 3 24.88 -2.70 34.72
N GLY A 4 25.23 -1.49 34.30
CA GLY A 4 26.10 -0.59 35.09
C GLY A 4 25.41 0.61 35.72
N LYS A 5 24.10 0.83 35.55
CA LYS A 5 23.43 2.05 36.00
C LYS A 5 22.67 1.92 37.33
N PHE A 6 22.52 0.71 37.85
CA PHE A 6 21.81 0.47 39.10
C PHE A 6 22.75 0.16 40.25
N HIS A 7 22.37 0.54 41.46
CA HIS A 7 23.11 0.17 42.67
C HIS A 7 23.23 -1.36 42.78
N PRO A 8 24.39 -1.93 43.25
CA PRO A 8 24.62 -3.38 43.28
C PRO A 8 23.56 -4.20 44.03
N LEU A 9 22.78 -3.57 44.89
CA LEU A 9 21.67 -4.23 45.63
C LEU A 9 20.38 -4.28 44.84
N ILE A 10 20.29 -3.63 43.65
CA ILE A 10 19.09 -3.61 42.82
C ILE A 10 19.24 -4.67 41.73
N LYS A 11 18.45 -5.72 41.79
CA LYS A 11 18.35 -6.72 40.74
C LYS A 11 17.22 -6.29 39.80
N ALA A 12 17.59 -5.75 38.62
CA ALA A 12 16.63 -5.47 37.58
C ALA A 12 16.22 -6.79 36.89
N VAL A 13 14.95 -7.08 36.83
CA VAL A 13 14.39 -8.22 36.12
C VAL A 13 13.51 -7.69 35.01
N ILE A 14 13.79 -8.08 33.77
CA ILE A 14 12.91 -7.78 32.65
C ILE A 14 11.66 -8.67 32.82
N VAL A 15 10.52 -8.06 33.03
CA VAL A 15 9.25 -8.75 33.25
C VAL A 15 8.50 -8.94 31.95
N ASP A 16 8.66 -8.01 31.03
CA ASP A 16 8.04 -8.05 29.71
C ASP A 16 8.99 -7.40 28.70
N ASP A 17 9.25 -8.08 27.59
CA ASP A 17 10.08 -7.59 26.50
C ASP A 17 9.26 -7.58 25.21
N GLU A 18 8.69 -6.42 24.91
CA GLU A 18 7.89 -6.21 23.70
C GLU A 18 8.76 -6.20 22.42
N SER A 19 10.09 -6.15 22.52
CA SER A 19 10.97 -6.05 21.35
C SER A 19 10.84 -7.24 20.42
N THR A 20 10.77 -8.44 20.96
CA THR A 20 10.60 -9.67 20.17
C THR A 20 9.25 -9.75 19.46
N GLU A 21 8.20 -9.17 20.05
CA GLU A 21 6.89 -9.11 19.41
C GLU A 21 6.87 -8.06 18.29
N ILE A 22 7.52 -6.92 18.52
CA ILE A 22 7.68 -5.87 17.50
C ILE A 22 8.49 -6.39 16.30
N GLU A 23 9.61 -7.09 16.54
CA GLU A 23 10.41 -7.71 15.48
C GLU A 23 9.59 -8.68 14.63
N LYS A 24 8.82 -9.59 15.25
CA LYS A 24 7.93 -10.51 14.53
C LYS A 24 6.86 -9.79 13.70
N ARG A 25 6.31 -8.70 14.22
CA ARG A 25 5.32 -7.88 13.49
C ARG A 25 5.95 -7.18 12.28
N ILE A 26 7.17 -6.68 12.41
CA ILE A 26 7.92 -6.08 11.29
C ILE A 26 8.20 -7.15 10.24
N GLU A 27 8.76 -8.30 10.62
CA GLU A 27 9.05 -9.41 9.71
C GLU A 27 7.80 -9.90 8.97
N SER A 28 6.68 -10.06 9.68
CA SER A 28 5.39 -10.40 9.07
C SER A 28 4.93 -9.35 8.06
N SER A 29 5.17 -8.08 8.36
CA SER A 29 4.79 -6.98 7.49
C SER A 29 5.69 -6.87 6.25
N GLU A 30 7.00 -7.13 6.39
CA GLU A 30 7.94 -7.24 5.27
C GLU A 30 7.55 -8.37 4.31
N ASN A 31 7.22 -9.55 4.85
CA ASN A 31 6.73 -10.67 4.06
C ASN A 31 5.44 -10.31 3.30
N THR A 32 4.58 -9.48 3.88
CA THR A 32 3.37 -8.97 3.23
C THR A 32 3.72 -8.05 2.06
N VAL A 33 4.69 -7.14 2.21
CA VAL A 33 5.19 -6.28 1.11
C VAL A 33 5.74 -7.13 -0.03
N ILE A 34 6.61 -8.09 0.28
CA ILE A 34 7.22 -8.99 -0.71
C ILE A 34 6.13 -9.76 -1.46
N THR A 35 5.16 -10.31 -0.74
CA THR A 35 4.03 -11.04 -1.33
C THR A 35 3.19 -10.14 -2.24
N ALA A 36 2.90 -8.91 -1.83
CA ALA A 36 2.17 -7.94 -2.63
C ALA A 36 2.93 -7.59 -3.93
N VAL A 37 4.24 -7.35 -3.85
CA VAL A 37 5.09 -7.08 -5.01
C VAL A 37 5.10 -8.27 -5.98
N ILE A 38 5.26 -9.50 -5.46
CA ILE A 38 5.25 -10.72 -6.28
C ILE A 38 3.89 -10.90 -6.96
N LEU A 39 2.79 -10.71 -6.22
CA LEU A 39 1.44 -10.83 -6.77
C LEU A 39 1.20 -9.83 -7.90
N VAL A 40 1.54 -8.57 -7.68
CA VAL A 40 1.41 -7.52 -8.70
C VAL A 40 2.29 -7.85 -9.91
N MET A 41 3.53 -8.31 -9.70
CA MET A 41 4.42 -8.72 -10.79
C MET A 41 3.82 -9.86 -11.62
N ILE A 42 3.21 -10.87 -10.99
CA ILE A 42 2.53 -11.97 -11.68
C ILE A 42 1.38 -11.44 -12.54
N ILE A 43 0.54 -10.55 -11.97
CA ILE A 43 -0.60 -9.95 -12.69
C ILE A 43 -0.11 -9.14 -13.89
N VAL A 44 0.93 -8.33 -13.72
CA VAL A 44 1.50 -7.51 -14.79
C VAL A 44 2.11 -8.38 -15.88
N ILE A 45 2.83 -9.43 -15.52
CA ILE A 45 3.38 -10.39 -16.50
C ILE A 45 2.25 -11.11 -17.26
N ALA A 46 1.19 -11.48 -16.57
CA ALA A 46 0.03 -12.12 -17.21
C ALA A 46 -0.70 -11.18 -18.17
N ALA A 47 -0.76 -9.88 -17.84
CA ALA A 47 -1.43 -8.87 -18.67
C ALA A 47 -0.60 -8.41 -19.87
N LEU A 48 0.69 -8.09 -19.65
CA LEU A 48 1.58 -7.48 -20.66
C LEU A 48 2.47 -8.50 -21.38
N GLY A 49 2.48 -9.76 -20.92
CA GLY A 49 3.43 -10.77 -21.35
C GLY A 49 4.77 -10.68 -20.60
N ILE A 50 5.58 -11.74 -20.71
CA ILE A 50 6.78 -11.93 -19.89
C ILE A 50 7.78 -10.76 -20.03
N ARG A 51 8.02 -10.28 -21.25
CA ARG A 51 9.06 -9.28 -21.51
C ARG A 51 8.70 -7.90 -20.96
N SER A 52 7.57 -7.37 -21.40
CA SER A 52 7.05 -6.09 -20.93
C SER A 52 6.75 -6.14 -19.43
N GLY A 53 6.18 -7.25 -18.98
CA GLY A 53 5.89 -7.48 -17.57
C GLY A 53 7.14 -7.52 -16.68
N LEU A 54 8.26 -8.06 -17.15
CA LEU A 54 9.53 -8.03 -16.42
C LEU A 54 10.12 -6.62 -16.33
N ILE A 55 10.01 -5.82 -17.38
CA ILE A 55 10.49 -4.43 -17.38
C ILE A 55 9.70 -3.60 -16.35
N VAL A 56 8.38 -3.70 -16.39
CA VAL A 56 7.49 -3.06 -15.42
C VAL A 56 7.72 -3.62 -14.02
N GLY A 57 7.82 -4.96 -13.90
CA GLY A 57 8.06 -5.63 -12.63
C GLY A 57 9.37 -5.22 -11.97
N LEU A 58 10.44 -4.98 -12.75
CA LEU A 58 11.72 -4.51 -12.22
C LEU A 58 11.66 -3.06 -11.71
N SER A 59 10.76 -2.24 -12.25
CA SER A 59 10.58 -0.86 -11.77
C SER A 59 10.06 -0.78 -10.34
N ILE A 60 9.29 -1.79 -9.90
CA ILE A 60 8.70 -1.82 -8.55
C ILE A 60 9.78 -1.92 -7.46
N PRO A 61 10.62 -2.98 -7.42
CA PRO A 61 11.66 -3.08 -6.40
C PRO A 61 12.66 -1.92 -6.49
N THR A 62 12.97 -1.44 -7.70
CA THR A 62 13.83 -0.27 -7.88
C THR A 62 13.23 0.96 -7.20
N THR A 63 11.94 1.23 -7.41
CA THR A 63 11.26 2.35 -6.75
C THR A 63 11.25 2.20 -5.24
N TYR A 64 11.01 0.98 -4.72
CA TYR A 64 11.04 0.72 -3.29
C TYR A 64 12.39 1.01 -2.66
N LEU A 65 13.48 0.49 -3.25
CA LEU A 65 14.82 0.70 -2.74
C LEU A 65 15.19 2.19 -2.68
N PHE A 66 14.89 2.93 -3.74
CA PHE A 66 15.12 4.39 -3.75
C PHE A 66 14.23 5.12 -2.75
N SER A 67 12.99 4.69 -2.59
CA SER A 67 12.06 5.32 -1.63
C SER A 67 12.50 5.10 -0.18
N ILE A 68 12.94 3.89 0.17
CA ILE A 68 13.48 3.58 1.50
C ILE A 68 14.73 4.42 1.76
N LEU A 69 15.63 4.55 0.79
CA LEU A 69 16.83 5.40 0.92
C LEU A 69 16.46 6.88 1.17
N ILE A 70 15.44 7.39 0.49
CA ILE A 70 14.98 8.77 0.69
C ILE A 70 14.33 8.92 2.07
N LEU A 71 13.48 7.98 2.50
CA LEU A 71 12.85 8.01 3.82
C LEU A 71 13.90 7.95 4.93
N ASP A 72 14.91 7.10 4.80
CA ASP A 72 16.05 7.02 5.73
C ASP A 72 16.82 8.36 5.78
N SER A 73 17.11 8.97 4.63
CA SER A 73 17.76 10.27 4.54
C SER A 73 16.97 11.41 5.19
N MET A 74 15.63 11.28 5.26
CA MET A 74 14.73 12.20 5.97
C MET A 74 14.69 11.93 7.48
N GLY A 75 15.44 10.96 7.98
CA GLY A 75 15.47 10.54 9.39
C GLY A 75 14.24 9.76 9.82
N MET A 76 13.49 9.20 8.89
CA MET A 76 12.32 8.37 9.20
C MET A 76 12.76 6.95 9.55
N THR A 77 12.26 6.45 10.66
CA THR A 77 12.48 5.06 11.05
C THR A 77 11.60 4.11 10.25
N TYR A 78 12.15 2.94 9.94
CA TYR A 78 11.38 1.85 9.37
C TYR A 78 10.45 1.26 10.46
N ASN A 79 9.17 1.50 10.35
CA ASN A 79 8.17 1.12 11.33
C ASN A 79 6.88 0.62 10.65
N LEU A 80 5.95 0.09 11.44
CA LEU A 80 4.70 -0.48 10.94
C LEU A 80 3.90 0.49 10.04
N MET A 81 3.88 1.79 10.36
CA MET A 81 3.15 2.80 9.56
C MET A 81 3.83 3.06 8.22
N THR A 82 5.18 3.07 8.20
CA THR A 82 5.96 3.15 6.96
C THR A 82 5.67 1.94 6.06
N VAL A 83 5.63 0.73 6.64
CA VAL A 83 5.30 -0.49 5.90
C VAL A 83 3.88 -0.46 5.34
N PHE A 84 2.89 0.02 6.10
CA PHE A 84 1.54 0.22 5.58
C PHE A 84 1.51 1.21 4.41
N GLY A 85 2.26 2.31 4.49
CA GLY A 85 2.40 3.25 3.38
C GLY A 85 3.01 2.59 2.14
N LEU A 86 4.02 1.75 2.32
CA LEU A 86 4.64 0.96 1.26
C LEU A 86 3.64 0.00 0.61
N ILE A 87 2.89 -0.77 1.40
CA ILE A 87 1.87 -1.71 0.90
C ILE A 87 0.80 -0.97 0.08
N LEU A 88 0.31 0.16 0.60
CA LEU A 88 -0.64 1.02 -0.12
C LEU A 88 -0.10 1.50 -1.47
N ALA A 89 1.17 1.86 -1.52
CA ALA A 89 1.81 2.37 -2.71
C ALA A 89 2.00 1.29 -3.80
N VAL A 90 2.10 -0.01 -3.47
CA VAL A 90 2.33 -1.09 -4.46
C VAL A 90 1.38 -1.00 -5.65
N GLY A 91 0.07 -0.87 -5.38
CA GLY A 91 -0.93 -0.79 -6.43
C GLY A 91 -0.87 0.50 -7.26
N LEU A 92 -0.35 1.59 -6.68
CA LEU A 92 -0.26 2.89 -7.33
C LEU A 92 1.00 3.07 -8.18
N LEU A 93 2.03 2.24 -7.92
CA LEU A 93 3.33 2.34 -8.61
C LEU A 93 3.30 1.84 -10.05
N VAL A 94 2.37 0.97 -10.37
CA VAL A 94 2.40 0.18 -11.61
C VAL A 94 1.82 0.94 -12.79
N ASP A 95 0.92 1.90 -12.55
CA ASP A 95 0.16 2.60 -13.58
C ASP A 95 1.06 3.35 -14.58
N GLY A 96 2.02 4.13 -14.09
CA GLY A 96 2.95 4.84 -14.95
C GLY A 96 3.81 3.93 -15.83
N PRO A 97 4.52 2.94 -15.24
CA PRO A 97 5.29 1.94 -15.97
C PRO A 97 4.49 1.18 -17.03
N ILE A 98 3.25 0.80 -16.75
CA ILE A 98 2.36 0.13 -17.72
C ILE A 98 2.11 1.05 -18.92
N VAL A 99 1.73 2.30 -18.68
CA VAL A 99 1.41 3.26 -19.75
C VAL A 99 2.60 3.49 -20.69
N ILE A 100 3.81 3.69 -20.15
CA ILE A 100 5.02 3.86 -20.97
C ILE A 100 5.32 2.63 -21.80
N THR A 101 5.25 1.45 -21.17
CA THR A 101 5.59 0.19 -21.82
C THR A 101 4.59 -0.16 -22.93
N GLU A 102 3.29 0.03 -22.69
CA GLU A 102 2.25 -0.21 -23.70
C GLU A 102 2.33 0.79 -24.85
N TYR A 103 2.60 2.07 -24.57
CA TYR A 103 2.80 3.07 -25.61
C TYR A 103 4.03 2.74 -26.46
N ALA A 104 5.14 2.37 -25.83
CA ALA A 104 6.36 1.97 -26.54
C ALA A 104 6.12 0.74 -27.42
N ARG A 105 5.35 -0.23 -26.90
CA ARG A 105 4.95 -1.42 -27.65
C ARG A 105 4.09 -1.09 -28.87
N ALA A 106 3.08 -0.23 -28.72
CA ALA A 106 2.25 0.21 -29.82
C ALA A 106 3.06 0.96 -30.93
N GLU A 107 4.06 1.72 -30.55
CA GLU A 107 5.00 2.36 -31.48
C GLU A 107 5.88 1.34 -32.21
N GLN A 108 6.35 0.31 -31.52
CA GLN A 108 7.13 -0.78 -32.12
C GLN A 108 6.31 -1.61 -33.10
N GLU A 109 5.03 -1.84 -32.83
CA GLU A 109 4.10 -2.52 -33.77
C GLU A 109 3.91 -1.70 -35.05
N ARG A 110 4.06 -0.37 -35.00
CA ARG A 110 4.09 0.54 -36.17
C ARG A 110 5.43 0.55 -36.91
N GLY A 111 6.41 -0.22 -36.43
CA GLY A 111 7.73 -0.33 -37.07
C GLY A 111 8.77 0.66 -36.58
N ILE A 112 8.50 1.42 -35.53
CA ILE A 112 9.46 2.35 -34.93
C ILE A 112 10.54 1.55 -34.20
N ARG A 113 11.79 2.04 -34.24
CA ARG A 113 12.90 1.42 -33.53
C ARG A 113 12.61 1.42 -32.02
N ARG A 114 12.95 0.33 -31.35
CA ARG A 114 12.78 0.16 -29.91
C ARG A 114 13.25 1.35 -29.07
N ARG A 115 14.47 1.84 -29.32
CA ARG A 115 15.03 2.98 -28.58
C ARG A 115 14.19 4.24 -28.78
N ASP A 116 13.80 4.50 -30.01
CA ASP A 116 13.02 5.68 -30.37
C ASP A 116 11.59 5.58 -29.82
N SER A 117 11.01 4.36 -29.80
CA SER A 117 9.68 4.14 -29.21
C SER A 117 9.65 4.40 -27.70
N TYR A 118 10.70 4.03 -26.93
CA TYR A 118 10.77 4.33 -25.50
C TYR A 118 11.03 5.84 -25.25
N ILE A 119 11.81 6.50 -26.08
CA ILE A 119 12.00 7.95 -26.02
C ILE A 119 10.68 8.67 -26.31
N ASN A 120 10.00 8.30 -27.38
CA ASN A 120 8.70 8.88 -27.75
C ASN A 120 7.64 8.63 -26.67
N SER A 121 7.59 7.42 -26.09
CA SER A 121 6.62 7.10 -25.04
C SER A 121 6.85 7.94 -23.79
N SER A 122 8.11 8.11 -23.37
CA SER A 122 8.43 8.97 -22.23
C SER A 122 8.05 10.41 -22.48
N TYR A 123 8.33 10.93 -23.68
CA TYR A 123 8.01 12.31 -24.05
C TYR A 123 6.50 12.55 -24.14
N ASN A 124 5.76 11.67 -24.84
CA ASN A 124 4.33 11.83 -25.04
C ASN A 124 3.51 11.58 -23.78
N MET A 125 3.98 10.67 -22.90
CA MET A 125 3.30 10.31 -21.66
C MET A 125 3.79 11.10 -20.46
N PHE A 126 4.74 12.02 -20.62
CA PHE A 126 5.32 12.82 -19.53
C PHE A 126 4.23 13.57 -18.74
N TRP A 127 3.46 14.41 -19.41
CA TRP A 127 2.42 15.19 -18.75
C TRP A 127 1.26 14.36 -18.19
N PRO A 128 0.70 13.37 -18.91
CA PRO A 128 -0.30 12.49 -18.37
C PRO A 128 0.13 11.77 -17.08
N ILE A 129 1.36 11.25 -17.04
CA ILE A 129 1.87 10.52 -15.86
C ILE A 129 2.10 11.47 -14.69
N ILE A 130 2.70 12.64 -14.93
CA ILE A 130 2.88 13.65 -13.88
C ILE A 130 1.53 14.12 -13.33
N ALA A 131 0.56 14.42 -14.19
CA ALA A 131 -0.76 14.86 -13.77
C ALA A 131 -1.47 13.80 -12.92
N SER A 132 -1.41 12.53 -13.33
CA SER A 132 -1.96 11.41 -12.57
C SER A 132 -1.30 11.28 -11.19
N ALA A 133 0.02 11.28 -11.13
CA ALA A 133 0.75 11.16 -9.87
C ALA A 133 0.50 12.37 -8.94
N LEU A 134 0.47 13.59 -9.48
CA LEU A 134 0.17 14.80 -8.70
C LEU A 134 -1.25 14.78 -8.14
N THR A 135 -2.24 14.28 -8.90
CA THR A 135 -3.62 14.13 -8.40
C THR A 135 -3.69 13.14 -7.25
N THR A 136 -2.97 12.04 -7.34
CA THR A 136 -2.89 11.04 -6.27
C THR A 136 -2.17 11.62 -5.04
N ILE A 137 -1.04 12.29 -5.24
CA ILE A 137 -0.32 12.98 -4.16
C ILE A 137 -1.22 14.02 -3.48
N ALA A 138 -1.95 14.82 -4.26
CA ALA A 138 -2.88 15.82 -3.74
C ALA A 138 -4.00 15.22 -2.91
N ALA A 139 -4.46 14.01 -3.21
CA ALA A 139 -5.47 13.30 -2.42
C ALA A 139 -4.92 12.89 -1.03
N PHE A 140 -3.64 12.54 -0.93
CA PHE A 140 -2.99 12.19 0.34
C PHE A 140 -2.50 13.40 1.12
N PHE A 141 -2.29 14.54 0.48
CA PHE A 141 -1.70 15.73 1.07
C PHE A 141 -2.45 16.28 2.31
N PRO A 142 -3.81 16.35 2.33
CA PRO A 142 -4.55 16.81 3.50
C PRO A 142 -4.31 15.97 4.75
N LEU A 143 -4.03 14.68 4.62
CA LEU A 143 -3.78 13.79 5.75
C LEU A 143 -2.49 14.13 6.52
N LEU A 144 -1.55 14.86 5.90
CA LEU A 144 -0.34 15.32 6.56
C LEU A 144 -0.62 16.37 7.64
N PHE A 145 -1.73 17.09 7.53
CA PHE A 145 -2.12 18.20 8.42
C PHE A 145 -3.20 17.80 9.42
N TRP A 146 -3.49 16.50 9.54
CA TRP A 146 -4.49 16.04 10.49
C TRP A 146 -4.07 16.43 11.93
N PRO A 147 -4.88 17.26 12.63
CA PRO A 147 -4.61 17.61 14.03
C PRO A 147 -4.78 16.37 14.90
N ASP A 148 -4.31 16.40 16.12
CA ASP A 148 -4.38 15.36 17.14
C ASP A 148 -3.22 14.35 17.16
N THR A 149 -3.09 13.69 18.29
CA THR A 149 -2.07 12.65 18.51
C THR A 149 -2.20 11.50 17.51
N LEU A 150 -3.43 11.12 17.17
CA LEU A 150 -3.70 10.09 16.16
C LEU A 150 -3.21 10.52 14.76
N GLY A 151 -3.44 11.79 14.41
CA GLY A 151 -2.96 12.36 13.15
C GLY A 151 -1.43 12.34 13.05
N GLN A 152 -0.73 12.59 14.16
CA GLN A 152 0.74 12.50 14.19
C GLN A 152 1.26 11.10 13.87
N TRP A 153 0.57 10.06 14.31
CA TRP A 153 0.92 8.67 14.00
C TRP A 153 0.58 8.31 12.56
N LEU A 154 -0.62 8.69 12.12
CA LEU A 154 -1.11 8.35 10.79
C LEU A 154 -0.43 9.12 9.66
N ARG A 155 0.14 10.30 9.91
CA ARG A 155 0.80 11.13 8.88
C ARG A 155 2.00 10.44 8.22
N VAL A 156 2.58 9.43 8.87
CA VAL A 156 3.69 8.64 8.31
C VAL A 156 3.26 7.90 7.04
N ILE A 157 2.02 7.40 7.02
CA ILE A 157 1.47 6.66 5.86
C ILE A 157 1.41 7.55 4.60
N PRO A 158 0.69 8.70 4.59
CA PRO A 158 0.63 9.55 3.42
C PRO A 158 2.00 10.12 3.03
N LEU A 159 2.88 10.42 3.99
CA LEU A 159 4.23 10.86 3.69
C LEU A 159 5.02 9.78 2.94
N THR A 160 4.95 8.53 3.39
CA THR A 160 5.56 7.39 2.71
C THR A 160 5.01 7.24 1.29
N VAL A 161 3.69 7.28 1.12
CA VAL A 161 3.05 7.18 -0.21
C VAL A 161 3.52 8.31 -1.14
N ILE A 162 3.58 9.54 -0.65
CA ILE A 162 4.05 10.69 -1.43
C ILE A 162 5.50 10.51 -1.88
N VAL A 163 6.39 10.07 -0.98
CA VAL A 163 7.79 9.79 -1.32
C VAL A 163 7.88 8.69 -2.37
N VAL A 164 7.14 7.60 -2.18
CA VAL A 164 7.14 6.46 -3.11
C VAL A 164 6.62 6.86 -4.48
N LEU A 165 5.52 7.61 -4.57
CA LEU A 165 4.98 8.10 -5.83
C LEU A 165 5.92 9.09 -6.53
N SER A 166 6.57 9.98 -5.77
CA SER A 166 7.57 10.91 -6.32
C SER A 166 8.78 10.16 -6.88
N THR A 167 9.26 9.15 -6.17
CA THR A 167 10.34 8.28 -6.63
C THR A 167 9.92 7.48 -7.86
N SER A 168 8.68 6.97 -7.87
CA SER A 168 8.12 6.23 -9.00
C SER A 168 8.11 7.06 -10.28
N LEU A 169 7.81 8.36 -10.20
CA LEU A 169 7.89 9.25 -11.37
C LEU A 169 9.29 9.26 -11.99
N VAL A 170 10.32 9.37 -11.17
CA VAL A 170 11.72 9.37 -11.63
C VAL A 170 12.07 8.02 -12.26
N VAL A 171 11.72 6.93 -11.59
CA VAL A 171 11.99 5.56 -12.09
C VAL A 171 11.23 5.32 -13.39
N THR A 172 9.97 5.72 -13.47
CA THR A 172 9.11 5.51 -14.65
C THR A 172 9.56 6.33 -15.85
N LEU A 173 9.95 7.58 -15.66
CA LEU A 173 10.29 8.47 -16.77
C LEU A 173 11.75 8.35 -17.23
N ILE A 174 12.66 7.89 -16.36
CA ILE A 174 14.10 7.84 -16.65
C ILE A 174 14.60 6.39 -16.70
N PHE A 175 14.43 5.64 -15.59
CA PHE A 175 15.01 4.30 -15.47
C PHE A 175 14.32 3.28 -16.41
N LEU A 176 13.00 3.26 -16.40
CA LEU A 176 12.22 2.29 -17.18
C LEU A 176 12.47 2.41 -18.69
N PRO A 177 12.49 3.60 -19.34
CA PRO A 177 12.82 3.72 -20.75
C PRO A 177 14.24 3.28 -21.08
N ALA A 178 15.18 3.57 -20.18
CA ALA A 178 16.58 3.14 -20.36
C ALA A 178 16.67 1.61 -20.38
N VAL A 179 16.11 0.95 -19.37
CA VAL A 179 16.11 -0.52 -19.25
C VAL A 179 15.28 -1.17 -20.37
N GLY A 180 14.08 -0.66 -20.66
CA GLY A 180 13.20 -1.16 -21.71
C GLY A 180 13.85 -1.10 -23.08
N SER A 181 14.57 -0.01 -23.35
CA SER A 181 15.33 0.13 -24.61
C SER A 181 16.43 -0.94 -24.79
N MET A 182 16.92 -1.55 -23.71
CA MET A 182 17.98 -2.58 -23.73
C MET A 182 17.41 -4.01 -23.83
N ILE A 183 16.35 -4.31 -23.10
CA ILE A 183 15.85 -5.69 -22.88
C ILE A 183 14.93 -6.16 -24.00
N GLU A 184 14.11 -5.31 -24.57
CA GLU A 184 13.14 -5.69 -25.57
C GLU A 184 13.78 -6.03 -26.93
N ARG A 185 13.55 -7.21 -27.48
CA ARG A 185 14.10 -7.66 -28.77
C ARG A 185 13.23 -7.19 -29.94
N LYS A 186 13.81 -7.07 -31.16
CA LYS A 186 13.11 -6.64 -32.38
C LYS A 186 11.79 -7.37 -32.60
N THR A 187 10.76 -6.59 -32.90
CA THR A 187 9.35 -6.95 -33.07
C THR A 187 9.04 -7.92 -34.26
N ALA A 188 10.05 -8.35 -35.01
CA ALA A 188 9.81 -9.22 -36.20
C ALA A 188 9.06 -10.53 -35.89
N GLN A 189 8.97 -10.96 -34.62
CA GLN A 189 8.27 -12.19 -34.22
C GLN A 189 6.91 -11.91 -33.51
N MET A 190 6.54 -10.65 -33.26
CA MET A 190 5.30 -10.34 -32.56
C MET A 190 4.05 -10.31 -33.47
N LYS A 191 4.23 -10.39 -34.76
CA LYS A 191 3.12 -10.39 -35.74
C LYS A 191 2.22 -11.61 -35.65
N GLU A 192 2.68 -12.72 -35.04
CA GLU A 192 1.90 -13.95 -34.92
C GLU A 192 1.12 -14.07 -33.60
N GLU A 193 1.52 -13.38 -32.56
CA GLU A 193 0.87 -13.47 -31.24
C GLU A 193 -0.39 -12.58 -31.13
N ASN A 194 -0.53 -11.61 -32.02
CA ASN A 194 -1.69 -10.72 -32.10
C ASN A 194 -2.78 -11.25 -33.06
N LYS A 195 -2.94 -12.57 -33.17
CA LYS A 195 -4.25 -13.13 -33.52
C LYS A 195 -5.18 -12.62 -32.42
N ARG A 196 -6.03 -11.64 -32.77
CA ARG A 196 -7.17 -11.20 -31.95
C ARG A 196 -7.74 -12.47 -31.33
N ARG A 197 -7.49 -12.67 -30.05
CA ARG A 197 -8.29 -13.62 -29.29
C ARG A 197 -9.71 -13.14 -29.51
N ASP A 198 -10.51 -13.96 -30.18
CA ASP A 198 -11.98 -13.81 -30.24
C ASP A 198 -12.51 -13.95 -28.80
N ASN A 199 -12.25 -12.92 -28.01
CA ASN A 199 -12.75 -12.83 -26.65
C ASN A 199 -14.13 -12.18 -26.76
N LYS A 200 -15.16 -13.00 -26.62
CA LYS A 200 -16.55 -12.53 -26.49
C LYS A 200 -16.68 -11.34 -25.50
N LEU A 201 -15.78 -11.28 -24.50
CA LEU A 201 -15.72 -10.16 -23.56
C LEU A 201 -15.32 -8.84 -24.23
N ILE A 202 -14.36 -8.86 -25.15
CA ILE A 202 -13.94 -7.65 -25.90
C ILE A 202 -15.07 -7.21 -26.83
N GLU A 203 -15.72 -8.12 -27.51
CA GLU A 203 -16.84 -7.81 -28.38
C GLU A 203 -18.03 -7.21 -27.60
N ILE A 204 -18.36 -7.77 -26.42
CA ILE A 204 -19.39 -7.21 -25.53
C ILE A 204 -18.98 -5.80 -25.07
N TYR A 205 -17.73 -5.60 -24.71
CA TYR A 205 -17.22 -4.29 -24.30
C TYR A 205 -17.29 -3.27 -25.43
N GLU A 206 -16.81 -3.61 -26.63
CA GLU A 206 -16.86 -2.74 -27.83
C GLU A 206 -18.30 -2.34 -28.16
N ASN A 207 -19.23 -3.29 -28.17
CA ASN A 207 -20.64 -3.02 -28.44
C ASN A 207 -21.28 -2.13 -27.37
N THR A 208 -20.98 -2.40 -26.10
CA THR A 208 -21.49 -1.60 -24.98
C THR A 208 -20.94 -0.17 -25.03
N LEU A 209 -19.64 -0.03 -25.30
CA LEU A 209 -18.97 1.26 -25.45
C LEU A 209 -19.54 2.06 -26.64
N ALA A 210 -19.75 1.41 -27.79
CA ALA A 210 -20.32 2.05 -28.96
C ALA A 210 -21.74 2.57 -28.68
N GLN A 211 -22.56 1.80 -27.97
CA GLN A 211 -23.90 2.23 -27.55
C GLN A 211 -23.85 3.38 -26.54
N ALA A 212 -22.92 3.33 -25.58
CA ALA A 212 -22.73 4.38 -24.59
C ALA A 212 -22.33 5.72 -25.24
N ILE A 213 -21.41 5.69 -26.20
CA ILE A 213 -20.95 6.87 -26.94
C ILE A 213 -22.09 7.46 -27.81
N GLN A 214 -22.95 6.62 -28.38
CA GLN A 214 -24.09 7.07 -29.16
C GLN A 214 -25.20 7.74 -28.32
N ARG A 215 -25.24 7.44 -27.01
CA ARG A 215 -26.28 7.97 -26.09
C ARG A 215 -25.67 8.61 -24.83
N PRO A 216 -24.87 9.67 -24.97
CA PRO A 216 -24.15 10.26 -23.85
C PRO A 216 -25.05 10.81 -22.75
N VAL A 217 -26.19 11.38 -23.11
CA VAL A 217 -27.19 11.92 -22.15
C VAL A 217 -27.81 10.80 -21.29
N LEU A 218 -28.09 9.64 -21.89
CA LEU A 218 -28.60 8.48 -21.15
C LEU A 218 -27.59 7.94 -20.17
N VAL A 219 -26.30 7.86 -20.58
CA VAL A 219 -25.21 7.42 -19.69
C VAL A 219 -25.08 8.38 -18.51
N LEU A 220 -25.08 9.67 -18.76
CA LEU A 220 -24.97 10.70 -17.73
C LEU A 220 -26.15 10.65 -16.76
N PHE A 221 -27.39 10.46 -17.29
CA PHE A 221 -28.59 10.29 -16.47
C PHE A 221 -28.51 9.04 -15.58
N LEU A 222 -28.10 7.89 -16.13
CA LEU A 222 -27.94 6.66 -15.36
C LEU A 222 -26.87 6.79 -14.28
N THR A 223 -25.75 7.44 -14.58
CA THR A 223 -24.69 7.71 -13.61
C THR A 223 -25.20 8.57 -12.46
N LEU A 224 -25.91 9.65 -12.77
CA LEU A 224 -26.48 10.54 -11.76
C LEU A 224 -27.57 9.84 -10.94
N LEU A 225 -28.40 9.03 -11.57
CA LEU A 225 -29.44 8.23 -10.92
C LEU A 225 -28.82 7.23 -9.94
N THR A 226 -27.76 6.52 -10.37
CA THR A 226 -27.04 5.57 -9.54
C THR A 226 -26.40 6.28 -8.34
N PHE A 227 -25.73 7.41 -8.55
CA PHE A 227 -25.13 8.20 -7.49
C PHE A 227 -26.15 8.67 -6.45
N THR A 228 -27.27 9.22 -6.92
CA THR A 228 -28.36 9.66 -6.05
C THR A 228 -28.99 8.49 -5.29
N SER A 229 -29.20 7.37 -5.96
CA SER A 229 -29.74 6.15 -5.34
C SER A 229 -28.84 5.63 -4.21
N VAL A 230 -27.52 5.59 -4.43
CA VAL A 230 -26.55 5.16 -3.41
C VAL A 230 -26.58 6.09 -2.20
N ILE A 231 -26.64 7.42 -2.40
CA ILE A 231 -26.73 8.39 -1.31
C ILE A 231 -28.02 8.18 -0.50
N LEU A 232 -29.15 8.01 -1.18
CA LEU A 232 -30.45 7.81 -0.51
C LEU A 232 -30.49 6.48 0.25
N LEU A 233 -29.97 5.41 -0.32
CA LEU A 233 -29.88 4.11 0.35
C LEU A 233 -28.95 4.20 1.57
N TYR A 234 -27.78 4.83 1.42
CA TYR A 234 -26.84 5.01 2.53
C TYR A 234 -27.47 5.85 3.66
N SER A 235 -28.15 6.96 3.33
CA SER A 235 -28.80 7.80 4.35
C SER A 235 -29.87 7.05 5.14
N LYS A 236 -30.55 6.09 4.51
CA LYS A 236 -31.65 5.32 5.11
C LYS A 236 -31.15 4.10 5.90
N PHE A 237 -30.10 3.44 5.43
CA PHE A 237 -29.61 2.18 5.99
C PHE A 237 -28.26 2.30 6.71
N ASN A 238 -27.76 3.54 6.92
CA ASN A 238 -26.50 3.77 7.61
C ASN A 238 -26.58 3.32 9.07
N SER A 239 -25.68 2.44 9.46
CA SER A 239 -25.51 1.95 10.85
C SER A 239 -24.64 2.85 11.75
N GLY A 240 -24.32 4.06 11.27
CA GLY A 240 -23.42 4.98 11.97
C GLY A 240 -21.97 4.84 11.50
N VAL A 241 -21.12 5.75 11.97
CA VAL A 241 -19.69 5.75 11.69
C VAL A 241 -18.97 5.27 12.95
N ILE A 242 -18.31 4.13 12.86
CA ILE A 242 -17.44 3.59 13.92
C ILE A 242 -16.01 3.72 13.42
N PHE A 243 -15.20 4.55 14.08
CA PHE A 243 -13.81 4.79 13.66
C PHE A 243 -12.90 3.60 14.02
N PHE A 244 -13.08 3.03 15.21
CA PHE A 244 -12.42 1.78 15.61
C PHE A 244 -13.49 0.72 15.88
N PRO A 245 -13.47 -0.42 15.20
CA PRO A 245 -14.35 -1.53 15.55
C PRO A 245 -14.08 -1.96 17.00
N ASN A 246 -15.14 -2.25 17.74
CA ASN A 246 -15.03 -2.83 19.08
C ASN A 246 -14.59 -4.29 18.94
N ASP A 247 -13.30 -4.51 18.82
CA ASP A 247 -12.76 -5.85 18.93
C ASP A 247 -12.89 -6.33 20.39
N LYS A 248 -13.26 -7.59 20.54
CA LYS A 248 -13.27 -8.21 21.87
C LYS A 248 -11.85 -8.13 22.41
N ALA A 249 -11.66 -7.45 23.53
CA ALA A 249 -10.38 -7.37 24.19
C ALA A 249 -9.86 -8.80 24.47
N THR A 250 -8.78 -9.17 23.79
CA THR A 250 -8.10 -10.45 23.97
C THR A 250 -7.25 -10.47 25.23
N THR A 251 -6.90 -9.28 25.73
CA THR A 251 -6.10 -9.08 26.95
C THR A 251 -6.75 -8.02 27.82
N ALA A 252 -6.83 -8.29 29.12
CA ALA A 252 -7.21 -7.31 30.12
C ALA A 252 -5.98 -7.02 30.99
N ARG A 253 -5.61 -5.73 31.10
CA ARG A 253 -4.57 -5.29 32.03
C ARG A 253 -5.27 -4.91 33.34
N VAL A 254 -4.94 -5.60 34.40
CA VAL A 254 -5.43 -5.27 35.75
C VAL A 254 -4.29 -4.60 36.52
N GLU A 255 -4.50 -3.35 36.91
CA GLU A 255 -3.56 -2.61 37.70
C GLU A 255 -4.05 -2.58 39.15
N VAL A 256 -3.26 -3.16 40.06
CA VAL A 256 -3.60 -3.22 41.47
C VAL A 256 -2.78 -2.18 42.21
N MET A 257 -3.42 -1.11 42.66
CA MET A 257 -2.81 -0.09 43.51
C MET A 257 -3.10 -0.40 44.98
N ALA A 258 -2.11 -0.88 45.68
CA ALA A 258 -2.22 -1.06 47.15
C ALA A 258 -1.82 0.22 47.87
N ARG A 259 -2.54 0.53 48.97
CA ARG A 259 -2.16 1.67 49.84
C ARG A 259 -1.08 1.23 50.82
N GLY A 260 0.04 1.95 50.84
CA GLY A 260 1.14 1.73 51.77
C GLY A 260 2.44 1.36 51.09
N ASN A 261 3.50 1.22 51.86
CA ASN A 261 4.85 0.88 51.37
C ASN A 261 5.03 -0.65 51.42
N LEU A 262 4.40 -1.35 50.48
CA LEU A 262 4.45 -2.82 50.43
C LEU A 262 5.75 -3.29 49.79
N SER A 263 6.28 -4.39 50.27
CA SER A 263 7.39 -5.08 49.63
C SER A 263 6.91 -5.73 48.31
N PRO A 264 7.82 -6.02 47.35
CA PRO A 264 7.48 -6.72 46.11
C PRO A 264 6.75 -8.05 46.32
N ASN A 265 7.08 -8.78 47.41
CA ASN A 265 6.44 -10.06 47.74
C ASN A 265 4.99 -9.86 48.20
N GLU A 266 4.76 -8.89 49.08
CA GLU A 266 3.40 -8.55 49.55
C GLU A 266 2.54 -8.07 48.39
N THR A 267 3.09 -7.21 47.51
CA THR A 267 2.38 -6.77 46.29
C THR A 267 2.04 -7.96 45.38
N GLY A 268 2.95 -8.92 45.23
CA GLY A 268 2.74 -10.15 44.47
C GLY A 268 1.62 -11.04 45.05
N ASP A 269 1.51 -11.12 46.36
CA ASP A 269 0.45 -11.89 47.03
C ASP A 269 -0.93 -11.21 46.89
N TYR A 270 -0.98 -9.88 46.96
CA TYR A 270 -2.20 -9.12 46.64
C TYR A 270 -2.65 -9.30 45.19
N ILE A 271 -1.73 -9.24 44.22
CA ILE A 271 -2.04 -9.48 42.81
C ILE A 271 -2.58 -10.88 42.59
N LYS A 272 -1.98 -11.88 43.20
CA LYS A 272 -2.48 -13.28 43.15
C LYS A 272 -3.87 -13.42 43.74
N ALA A 273 -4.13 -12.83 44.91
CA ALA A 273 -5.42 -12.85 45.54
C ALA A 273 -6.51 -12.19 44.69
N VAL A 274 -6.23 -11.02 44.12
CA VAL A 274 -7.14 -10.28 43.23
C VAL A 274 -7.37 -11.05 41.92
N SER A 275 -6.32 -11.63 41.33
CA SER A 275 -6.44 -12.43 40.12
C SER A 275 -7.30 -13.65 40.36
N TYR A 276 -7.13 -14.34 41.50
CA TYR A 276 -7.92 -15.51 41.83
C TYR A 276 -9.40 -15.16 42.02
N THR A 277 -9.70 -14.06 42.70
CA THR A 277 -11.09 -13.69 43.02
C THR A 277 -11.86 -13.09 41.85
N HIS A 278 -11.18 -12.41 40.90
CA HIS A 278 -11.83 -11.69 39.81
C HIS A 278 -11.65 -12.33 38.42
N LEU A 279 -10.57 -13.07 38.18
CA LEU A 279 -10.31 -13.71 36.88
C LEU A 279 -10.77 -15.17 36.80
N THR A 280 -10.90 -15.85 37.93
CA THR A 280 -11.34 -17.24 37.96
C THR A 280 -12.83 -17.45 38.17
N LEU A 281 -13.58 -16.39 38.48
CA LEU A 281 -15.04 -16.47 38.50
C LEU A 281 -15.54 -16.70 37.06
N PRO A 282 -16.34 -17.79 36.84
CA PRO A 282 -16.96 -17.96 35.52
C PRO A 282 -17.90 -16.78 35.32
N THR A 283 -17.53 -15.87 34.41
CA THR A 283 -18.46 -14.89 33.90
C THR A 283 -19.58 -15.66 33.21
N ARG A 284 -20.68 -15.88 33.91
CA ARG A 284 -21.94 -16.24 33.27
C ARG A 284 -22.20 -15.16 32.24
N ALA A 285 -22.01 -15.52 30.98
CA ALA A 285 -22.49 -14.71 29.89
C ALA A 285 -23.99 -14.46 30.10
N GLN A 286 -24.34 -13.24 30.34
CA GLN A 286 -25.70 -12.74 30.13
C GLN A 286 -25.77 -12.16 28.73
#